data_96f7b6c3794c8c014c18933a446d97ed
#
_entry.id   96f7b6c3794c8c014c18933a446d97ed
#
_cell.length_a   1.000
_cell.length_b   1.000
_cell.length_c   1.000
_cell.angle_alpha   90.00
_cell.angle_beta   90.00
_cell.angle_gamma   90.00
#
_symmetry.space_group_name_H-M   'P 1'
#
loop_
_entity.id
_entity.type
_entity.pdbx_description
1 polymer ?
#
loop_
_entity_poly.entity_id
_entity_poly.type
_entity_poly.pdbx_seq_one_letter_code
_entity_poly.pdbx_strand_id
1 'polypeptide(L)'
;MICGLPNLDSIDRVSCFAKNNLSLHLHLKGSSNSMLNFKRLRGIFSNDISIDLGTANTLIYVREKGIVLNEPSVVAIRHHNGQKLVEAVGIEAKRMLGRTPGNITAIRPLKDGVIADFQVTEKMLQHFIRKVHENSWFPPSPRVLVCVPCLSTEVEKRAIRESVESAGARQVRLIEEPRAAAIGAGLRVAEASGSMVVDIGGGTTEIAVISLNGVVYSDSVRVGGDRFDEAIVSYVRRNYGTIIGDATAERIKHEIGCAYVGSESRDIDVRGRNLAEGVPRSFTLNSGEVLEALQEPLAGIVQAVKTALEQSPPELASDIAESGIVLTGGGALLRGIDQLLSEETGLPVIVADDPLTCVARGGGIAMSWMDNKNIGFLED
;
A
#
# COMPACT_ATOMS: atom_id res chain seq x y z
N MET A 1 47.59 13.25 64.50
CA MET A 1 47.25 14.62 64.89
C MET A 1 45.86 14.85 64.39
N ILE A 2 44.89 14.67 65.24
CA ILE A 2 44.21 15.64 66.08
C ILE A 2 43.21 16.44 65.21
N CYS A 3 42.02 16.08 65.46
CA CYS A 3 40.81 16.69 66.09
C CYS A 3 39.99 17.50 65.08
N GLY A 4 38.75 17.54 65.06
CA GLY A 4 37.70 17.00 65.98
C GLY A 4 36.34 17.39 65.41
N LEU A 5 35.40 16.56 65.64
CA LEU A 5 33.98 16.85 65.71
C LEU A 5 33.68 17.66 66.99
N PRO A 6 32.56 18.30 67.17
CA PRO A 6 31.31 17.64 67.50
C PRO A 6 30.04 18.35 66.95
N ASN A 7 28.97 17.64 66.69
CA ASN A 7 27.86 17.18 67.52
C ASN A 7 26.78 18.21 67.88
N LEU A 8 25.60 17.77 67.52
CA LEU A 8 24.40 17.57 68.34
C LEU A 8 23.33 18.72 68.38
N ASP A 9 22.21 18.28 67.98
CA ASP A 9 20.89 18.20 68.65
C ASP A 9 20.15 19.56 68.75
N SER A 10 18.95 19.61 68.58
CA SER A 10 17.73 18.85 68.83
C SER A 10 16.48 19.73 68.71
N ILE A 11 15.41 19.10 68.34
CA ILE A 11 14.09 19.21 69.03
C ILE A 11 13.14 20.32 68.64
N ASP A 12 12.07 19.80 68.08
CA ASP A 12 10.66 19.85 68.43
C ASP A 12 9.75 21.04 68.02
N ARG A 13 8.74 20.57 67.28
CA ARG A 13 7.29 20.74 67.52
C ARG A 13 6.70 22.20 67.58
N VAL A 14 5.67 22.35 66.83
CA VAL A 14 4.28 22.49 67.23
C VAL A 14 3.48 23.28 66.19
N SER A 15 2.64 22.62 65.54
CA SER A 15 1.21 22.83 65.21
C SER A 15 0.62 24.23 65.08
N CYS A 16 -0.29 24.26 64.15
CA CYS A 16 -1.64 24.79 64.20
C CYS A 16 -1.98 26.08 63.41
N PHE A 17 -2.97 25.86 62.56
CA PHE A 17 -4.08 26.74 62.15
C PHE A 17 -3.79 28.04 61.36
N ALA A 18 -4.22 28.10 60.11
CA ALA A 18 -5.48 28.76 59.79
C ALA A 18 -5.76 28.78 58.27
N LYS A 19 -6.97 28.42 57.92
CA LYS A 19 -7.65 28.61 56.64
C LYS A 19 -7.52 30.04 56.18
N ASN A 20 -7.18 30.23 54.90
CA ASN A 20 -7.88 31.28 54.11
C ASN A 20 -7.81 30.93 52.62
N ASN A 21 -8.98 30.81 52.04
CA ASN A 21 -9.27 30.73 50.64
C ASN A 21 -8.71 31.95 49.91
N LEU A 22 -7.90 31.73 48.89
CA LEU A 22 -7.78 32.67 47.79
C LEU A 22 -7.72 31.85 46.48
N SER A 23 -8.86 31.84 45.80
CA SER A 23 -9.00 31.31 44.45
C SER A 23 -8.16 32.16 43.48
N LEU A 24 -7.05 31.63 43.03
CA LEU A 24 -6.33 32.17 41.88
C LEU A 24 -6.78 31.39 40.64
N HIS A 25 -7.72 31.98 39.90
CA HIS A 25 -8.01 31.60 38.52
C HIS A 25 -6.78 31.94 37.66
N LEU A 26 -5.88 31.00 37.51
CA LEU A 26 -4.90 31.03 36.42
C LEU A 26 -5.56 30.50 35.15
N HIS A 27 -5.96 31.44 34.31
CA HIS A 27 -6.31 31.18 32.91
C HIS A 27 -5.06 30.60 32.19
N LEU A 28 -4.98 29.29 32.05
CA LEU A 28 -4.06 28.64 31.13
C LEU A 28 -4.60 28.78 29.69
N LYS A 29 -4.43 29.94 29.10
CA LYS A 29 -4.33 30.10 27.65
C LYS A 29 -2.93 29.75 27.26
N GLY A 30 -2.70 28.53 26.77
CA GLY A 30 -1.38 28.16 26.25
C GLY A 30 -1.19 26.68 26.07
N SER A 31 -1.90 26.02 25.16
CA SER A 31 -1.57 24.63 24.87
C SER A 31 -1.48 24.23 23.38
N SER A 32 -1.74 25.12 22.42
CA SER A 32 -1.55 24.75 21.01
C SER A 32 -0.09 24.87 20.54
N ASN A 33 0.68 25.82 21.09
CA ASN A 33 2.09 26.02 20.70
C ASN A 33 3.06 24.99 21.31
N SER A 34 2.76 24.40 22.46
CA SER A 34 3.63 23.42 23.09
C SER A 34 3.57 22.04 22.41
N MET A 35 2.38 21.63 21.94
CA MET A 35 2.23 20.38 21.18
C MET A 35 2.92 20.45 19.80
N LEU A 36 2.86 21.60 19.13
CA LEU A 36 3.55 21.84 17.86
C LEU A 36 5.09 21.76 18.00
N ASN A 37 5.64 22.28 19.09
CA ASN A 37 7.06 22.20 19.36
C ASN A 37 7.54 20.77 19.70
N PHE A 38 6.73 19.98 20.41
CA PHE A 38 7.05 18.59 20.72
C PHE A 38 7.02 17.70 19.48
N LYS A 39 6.05 17.89 18.56
CA LYS A 39 6.01 17.19 17.28
C LYS A 39 7.20 17.54 16.39
N ARG A 40 7.65 18.80 16.40
CA ARG A 40 8.86 19.23 15.66
C ARG A 40 10.15 18.61 16.22
N LEU A 41 10.31 18.53 17.52
CA LEU A 41 11.46 17.87 18.17
C LEU A 41 11.50 16.35 17.86
N ARG A 42 10.35 15.67 17.89
CA ARG A 42 10.26 14.26 17.50
C ARG A 42 10.61 14.03 16.04
N GLY A 43 10.33 15.00 15.16
CA GLY A 43 10.63 14.95 13.73
C GLY A 43 12.14 14.91 13.42
N ILE A 44 13.00 15.41 14.30
CA ILE A 44 14.47 15.37 14.13
C ILE A 44 14.99 13.92 14.26
N PHE A 45 14.28 13.06 14.98
CA PHE A 45 14.64 11.66 15.22
C PHE A 45 13.82 10.68 14.37
N SER A 46 13.00 11.15 13.43
CA SER A 46 12.19 10.33 12.56
C SER A 46 12.62 10.49 11.12
N ASN A 47 12.89 9.36 10.46
CA ASN A 47 13.19 9.38 9.03
C ASN A 47 11.93 9.75 8.23
N ASP A 48 12.09 10.52 7.16
CA ASP A 48 11.03 10.73 6.18
C ASP A 48 10.77 9.42 5.44
N ILE A 49 9.50 9.11 5.19
CA ILE A 49 9.08 7.86 4.59
C ILE A 49 8.12 8.10 3.42
N SER A 50 8.21 7.24 2.41
CA SER A 50 7.16 7.08 1.40
C SER A 50 6.41 5.79 1.67
N ILE A 51 5.09 5.84 1.56
CA ILE A 51 4.19 4.69 1.75
C ILE A 51 3.44 4.46 0.44
N ASP A 52 3.66 3.28 -0.13
CA ASP A 52 2.77 2.69 -1.11
C ASP A 52 1.73 1.88 -0.35
N LEU A 53 0.49 2.41 -0.33
CA LEU A 53 -0.62 1.84 0.45
C LEU A 53 -1.50 0.97 -0.44
N GLY A 54 -0.92 -0.10 -0.98
CA GLY A 54 -1.60 -0.98 -1.91
C GLY A 54 -2.64 -1.91 -1.26
N THR A 55 -3.62 -2.33 -2.06
CA THR A 55 -4.70 -3.26 -1.66
C THR A 55 -4.14 -4.60 -1.17
N ALA A 56 -3.13 -5.15 -1.84
CA ALA A 56 -2.54 -6.44 -1.50
C ALA A 56 -1.37 -6.31 -0.50
N ASN A 57 -0.46 -5.38 -0.74
CA ASN A 57 0.73 -5.15 0.06
C ASN A 57 0.89 -3.65 0.35
N THR A 58 1.44 -3.35 1.52
CA THR A 58 1.94 -2.01 1.88
C THR A 58 3.47 -2.04 1.85
N LEU A 59 4.07 -1.14 1.07
CA LEU A 59 5.52 -0.96 1.03
C LEU A 59 5.90 0.38 1.67
N ILE A 60 7.02 0.38 2.42
CA ILE A 60 7.56 1.61 2.98
C ILE A 60 9.01 1.77 2.53
N TYR A 61 9.26 2.90 1.91
CA TYR A 61 10.58 3.37 1.54
C TYR A 61 11.05 4.41 2.55
N VAL A 62 12.27 4.27 3.05
CA VAL A 62 12.94 5.25 3.91
C VAL A 62 14.05 5.92 3.12
N ARG A 63 14.13 7.23 3.21
CA ARG A 63 15.21 8.00 2.57
C ARG A 63 16.57 7.42 2.95
N GLU A 64 17.45 7.23 1.97
CA GLU A 64 18.80 6.68 2.11
C GLU A 64 18.90 5.18 2.51
N LYS A 65 17.80 4.54 2.90
CA LYS A 65 17.79 3.11 3.24
C LYS A 65 17.10 2.23 2.20
N GLY A 66 16.33 2.84 1.30
CA GLY A 66 15.52 2.10 0.34
C GLY A 66 14.24 1.54 0.95
N ILE A 67 13.74 0.44 0.37
CA ILE A 67 12.55 -0.24 0.86
C ILE A 67 12.92 -1.02 2.12
N VAL A 68 12.28 -0.67 3.24
CA VAL A 68 12.52 -1.23 4.56
C VAL A 68 11.36 -2.10 5.07
N LEU A 69 10.20 -2.00 4.40
CA LEU A 69 9.03 -2.81 4.72
C LEU A 69 8.30 -3.17 3.43
N ASN A 70 7.95 -4.44 3.31
CA ASN A 70 7.04 -5.00 2.31
C ASN A 70 6.18 -6.05 3.02
N GLU A 71 4.97 -5.67 3.37
CA GLU A 71 4.08 -6.50 4.18
C GLU A 71 2.69 -6.54 3.54
N PRO A 72 1.98 -7.68 3.63
CA PRO A 72 0.59 -7.75 3.22
C PRO A 72 -0.30 -6.74 3.96
N SER A 73 -1.21 -6.10 3.24
CA SER A 73 -2.21 -5.18 3.81
C SER A 73 -3.34 -5.98 4.48
N VAL A 74 -3.01 -6.72 5.54
CA VAL A 74 -3.93 -7.60 6.28
C VAL A 74 -3.79 -7.37 7.77
N VAL A 75 -4.93 -7.38 8.47
CA VAL A 75 -5.00 -7.25 9.93
C VAL A 75 -5.90 -8.34 10.50
N ALA A 76 -5.44 -9.02 11.53
CA ALA A 76 -6.26 -9.93 12.33
C ALA A 76 -6.75 -9.21 13.59
N ILE A 77 -8.06 -9.24 13.81
CA ILE A 77 -8.75 -8.56 14.90
C ILE A 77 -9.40 -9.59 15.81
N ARG A 78 -9.09 -9.54 17.09
CA ARG A 78 -9.79 -10.29 18.13
C ARG A 78 -10.94 -9.47 18.68
N HIS A 79 -12.13 -10.06 18.69
CA HIS A 79 -13.31 -9.49 19.36
C HIS A 79 -13.37 -10.01 20.81
N HIS A 80 -13.19 -9.11 21.79
CA HIS A 80 -13.25 -9.44 23.20
C HIS A 80 -14.08 -8.40 23.95
N ASN A 81 -15.16 -8.82 24.60
CA ASN A 81 -16.05 -7.94 25.37
C ASN A 81 -16.50 -6.67 24.63
N GLY A 82 -16.84 -6.79 23.34
CA GLY A 82 -17.24 -5.66 22.50
C GLY A 82 -16.09 -4.76 22.03
N GLN A 83 -14.85 -5.06 22.40
CA GLN A 83 -13.66 -4.33 21.94
C GLN A 83 -12.97 -5.06 20.79
N LYS A 84 -12.45 -4.29 19.83
CA LYS A 84 -11.61 -4.76 18.72
C LYS A 84 -10.14 -4.62 19.12
N LEU A 85 -9.44 -5.72 19.31
CA LEU A 85 -8.01 -5.76 19.62
C LEU A 85 -7.25 -6.27 18.40
N VAL A 86 -6.17 -5.61 18.02
CA VAL A 86 -5.27 -6.09 16.95
C VAL A 86 -4.49 -7.29 17.48
N GLU A 87 -4.65 -8.44 16.81
CA GLU A 87 -3.98 -9.71 17.13
C GLU A 87 -2.68 -9.87 16.34
N ALA A 88 -2.74 -9.57 15.04
CA ALA A 88 -1.61 -9.66 14.12
C ALA A 88 -1.76 -8.66 12.96
N VAL A 89 -0.65 -8.30 12.32
CA VAL A 89 -0.62 -7.42 11.15
C VAL A 89 0.36 -8.00 10.12
N GLY A 90 0.12 -7.74 8.84
CA GLY A 90 1.02 -8.12 7.76
C GLY A 90 1.03 -9.63 7.50
N ILE A 91 2.22 -10.19 7.33
CA ILE A 91 2.40 -11.62 6.97
C ILE A 91 1.79 -12.58 8.00
N GLU A 92 1.85 -12.23 9.28
CA GLU A 92 1.24 -13.06 10.34
C GLU A 92 -0.28 -13.08 10.20
N ALA A 93 -0.90 -11.93 9.97
CA ALA A 93 -2.34 -11.82 9.74
C ALA A 93 -2.75 -12.53 8.43
N LYS A 94 -1.95 -12.42 7.36
CA LYS A 94 -2.20 -13.11 6.08
C LYS A 94 -2.27 -14.64 6.25
N ARG A 95 -1.40 -15.22 7.10
CA ARG A 95 -1.42 -16.66 7.41
C ARG A 95 -2.71 -17.09 8.12
N MET A 96 -3.43 -16.16 8.74
CA MET A 96 -4.68 -16.41 9.46
C MET A 96 -5.91 -16.31 8.57
N LEU A 97 -5.82 -15.77 7.35
CA LEU A 97 -6.95 -15.67 6.42
C LEU A 97 -7.58 -17.04 6.16
N GLY A 98 -8.91 -17.13 6.34
CA GLY A 98 -9.68 -18.36 6.17
C GLY A 98 -9.42 -19.47 7.19
N ARG A 99 -8.64 -19.18 8.28
CA ARG A 99 -8.24 -20.17 9.32
C ARG A 99 -8.52 -19.71 10.74
N THR A 100 -9.22 -18.60 10.92
CA THR A 100 -9.48 -18.01 12.24
C THR A 100 -10.67 -18.66 12.95
N PRO A 101 -10.61 -18.82 14.30
CA PRO A 101 -11.79 -19.15 15.09
C PRO A 101 -12.76 -17.97 15.12
N GLY A 102 -14.04 -18.22 15.50
CA GLY A 102 -15.12 -17.25 15.40
C GLY A 102 -14.95 -15.91 16.16
N ASN A 103 -14.01 -15.86 17.11
CA ASN A 103 -13.69 -14.63 17.86
C ASN A 103 -12.52 -13.84 17.27
N ILE A 104 -11.91 -14.32 16.19
CA ILE A 104 -10.84 -13.62 15.44
C ILE A 104 -11.29 -13.48 13.98
N THR A 105 -11.13 -12.29 13.42
CA THR A 105 -11.41 -12.01 12.01
C THR A 105 -10.16 -11.42 11.37
N ALA A 106 -9.63 -12.08 10.33
CA ALA A 106 -8.58 -11.52 9.49
C ALA A 106 -9.21 -10.82 8.30
N ILE A 107 -8.89 -9.55 8.10
CA ILE A 107 -9.49 -8.69 7.06
C ILE A 107 -8.41 -7.93 6.30
N ARG A 108 -8.75 -7.57 5.06
CA ARG A 108 -8.01 -6.59 4.26
C ARG A 108 -8.71 -5.24 4.43
N PRO A 109 -8.07 -4.26 5.08
CA PRO A 109 -8.70 -2.95 5.33
C PRO A 109 -8.76 -2.05 4.10
N LEU A 110 -8.09 -2.44 3.02
CA LEU A 110 -8.09 -1.79 1.71
C LEU A 110 -8.74 -2.72 0.69
N LYS A 111 -9.54 -2.16 -0.20
CA LYS A 111 -10.20 -2.89 -1.29
C LYS A 111 -10.31 -1.99 -2.52
N ASP A 112 -9.96 -2.51 -3.69
CA ASP A 112 -10.07 -1.80 -4.97
C ASP A 112 -9.45 -0.38 -4.92
N GLY A 113 -8.27 -0.24 -4.28
CA GLY A 113 -7.55 1.02 -4.13
C GLY A 113 -8.09 1.98 -3.05
N VAL A 114 -9.17 1.63 -2.33
CA VAL A 114 -9.80 2.51 -1.33
C VAL A 114 -9.80 1.92 0.08
N ILE A 115 -9.88 2.78 1.09
CA ILE A 115 -10.00 2.36 2.49
C ILE A 115 -11.41 1.83 2.75
N ALA A 116 -11.52 0.54 3.04
CA ALA A 116 -12.77 -0.13 3.40
C ALA A 116 -13.05 -0.07 4.92
N ASP A 117 -12.02 -0.10 5.77
CA ASP A 117 -12.14 0.07 7.23
C ASP A 117 -11.06 1.05 7.73
N PHE A 118 -11.52 2.25 8.08
CA PHE A 118 -10.66 3.35 8.50
C PHE A 118 -9.88 3.05 9.78
N GLN A 119 -10.56 2.51 10.81
CA GLN A 119 -9.95 2.22 12.11
C GLN A 119 -8.88 1.14 12.00
N VAL A 120 -9.14 0.14 11.15
CA VAL A 120 -8.19 -0.96 10.96
C VAL A 120 -6.99 -0.51 10.13
N THR A 121 -7.21 0.34 9.09
CA THR A 121 -6.13 0.97 8.32
C THR A 121 -5.23 1.81 9.22
N GLU A 122 -5.80 2.65 10.09
CA GLU A 122 -5.03 3.44 11.05
C GLU A 122 -4.14 2.54 11.93
N LYS A 123 -4.70 1.45 12.48
CA LYS A 123 -3.93 0.51 13.31
C LYS A 123 -2.82 -0.21 12.55
N MET A 124 -3.10 -0.60 11.31
CA MET A 124 -2.09 -1.18 10.42
C MET A 124 -0.95 -0.21 10.17
N LEU A 125 -1.26 1.03 9.79
CA LEU A 125 -0.26 2.07 9.56
C LEU A 125 0.54 2.41 10.83
N GLN A 126 -0.12 2.51 12.00
CA GLN A 126 0.56 2.68 13.27
C GLN A 126 1.58 1.57 13.54
N HIS A 127 1.20 0.32 13.25
CA HIS A 127 2.09 -0.83 13.41
C HIS A 127 3.29 -0.73 12.48
N PHE A 128 3.07 -0.45 11.19
CA PHE A 128 4.13 -0.38 10.20
C PHE A 128 5.08 0.81 10.44
N ILE A 129 4.55 2.00 10.75
CA ILE A 129 5.37 3.19 11.08
C ILE A 129 6.23 2.91 12.32
N ARG A 130 5.70 2.24 13.35
CA ARG A 130 6.49 1.85 14.52
C ARG A 130 7.57 0.83 14.17
N LYS A 131 7.23 -0.19 13.37
CA LYS A 131 8.17 -1.23 12.93
C LYS A 131 9.37 -0.64 12.17
N VAL A 132 9.12 0.33 11.31
CA VAL A 132 10.19 1.04 10.56
C VAL A 132 11.07 1.89 11.47
N HIS A 133 10.57 2.33 12.62
CA HIS A 133 11.26 3.17 13.59
C HIS A 133 11.53 2.45 14.93
N GLU A 134 11.60 1.13 14.95
CA GLU A 134 11.74 0.32 16.19
C GLU A 134 12.98 0.68 17.02
N ASN A 135 14.04 1.17 16.37
CA ASN A 135 15.27 1.63 17.05
C ASN A 135 15.19 3.08 17.57
N SER A 136 14.04 3.74 17.47
CA SER A 136 13.87 5.10 17.95
C SER A 136 13.47 5.13 19.42
N TRP A 137 14.19 5.91 20.22
CA TRP A 137 13.89 6.12 21.66
C TRP A 137 12.58 6.89 21.90
N PHE A 138 12.10 7.60 20.87
CA PHE A 138 10.87 8.41 20.94
C PHE A 138 9.84 7.89 19.95
N PRO A 139 8.54 8.06 20.25
CA PRO A 139 7.49 7.78 19.28
C PRO A 139 7.75 8.50 17.96
N PRO A 140 7.74 7.80 16.81
CA PRO A 140 8.06 8.41 15.52
C PRO A 140 7.02 9.46 15.14
N SER A 141 7.46 10.50 14.42
CA SER A 141 6.62 11.55 13.84
C SER A 141 7.21 11.97 12.48
N PRO A 142 7.18 11.08 11.48
CA PRO A 142 7.78 11.31 10.17
C PRO A 142 7.00 12.32 9.33
N ARG A 143 7.66 12.88 8.30
CA ARG A 143 6.96 13.35 7.10
C ARG A 143 6.68 12.14 6.25
N VAL A 144 5.49 12.07 5.67
CA VAL A 144 5.05 10.91 4.90
C VAL A 144 4.56 11.37 3.52
N LEU A 145 5.09 10.77 2.48
CA LEU A 145 4.55 10.84 1.13
C LEU A 145 3.76 9.55 0.88
N VAL A 146 2.47 9.67 0.55
CA VAL A 146 1.60 8.51 0.30
C VAL A 146 1.26 8.46 -1.18
N CYS A 147 1.42 7.29 -1.78
CA CYS A 147 0.94 7.03 -3.13
C CYS A 147 -0.56 6.72 -3.08
N VAL A 148 -1.31 7.32 -3.99
CA VAL A 148 -2.77 7.19 -4.08
C VAL A 148 -3.19 6.91 -5.51
N PRO A 149 -4.26 6.12 -5.75
CA PRO A 149 -4.80 5.89 -7.08
C PRO A 149 -5.13 7.21 -7.80
N CYS A 150 -4.92 7.27 -9.13
CA CYS A 150 -5.05 8.51 -9.89
C CYS A 150 -6.48 9.07 -9.92
N LEU A 151 -7.51 8.23 -9.79
CA LEU A 151 -8.91 8.65 -9.75
C LEU A 151 -9.49 8.73 -8.33
N SER A 152 -8.63 8.80 -7.30
CA SER A 152 -9.08 8.96 -5.92
C SER A 152 -9.86 10.26 -5.75
N THR A 153 -11.05 10.17 -5.17
CA THR A 153 -11.87 11.33 -4.81
C THR A 153 -11.23 12.13 -3.67
N GLU A 154 -11.59 13.41 -3.54
CA GLU A 154 -11.11 14.25 -2.43
C GLU A 154 -11.49 13.67 -1.06
N VAL A 155 -12.61 12.94 -0.95
CA VAL A 155 -13.01 12.25 0.28
C VAL A 155 -12.06 11.10 0.59
N GLU A 156 -11.68 10.30 -0.40
CA GLU A 156 -10.72 9.19 -0.26
C GLU A 156 -9.31 9.72 0.07
N LYS A 157 -8.83 10.73 -0.65
CA LYS A 157 -7.56 11.41 -0.37
C LYS A 157 -7.50 11.94 1.07
N ARG A 158 -8.58 12.59 1.51
CA ARG A 158 -8.72 13.06 2.88
C ARG A 158 -8.71 11.92 3.89
N ALA A 159 -9.42 10.82 3.61
CA ALA A 159 -9.46 9.64 4.46
C ALA A 159 -8.06 9.02 4.64
N ILE A 160 -7.28 8.91 3.55
CA ILE A 160 -5.89 8.44 3.60
C ILE A 160 -5.03 9.38 4.45
N ARG A 161 -5.12 10.70 4.22
CA ARG A 161 -4.36 11.71 4.96
C ARG A 161 -4.65 11.62 6.46
N GLU A 162 -5.93 11.63 6.84
CA GLU A 162 -6.35 11.53 8.24
C GLU A 162 -5.89 10.21 8.91
N SER A 163 -5.91 9.08 8.18
CA SER A 163 -5.41 7.80 8.69
C SER A 163 -3.91 7.84 9.00
N VAL A 164 -3.12 8.42 8.10
CA VAL A 164 -1.67 8.52 8.24
C VAL A 164 -1.27 9.52 9.33
N GLU A 165 -1.97 10.65 9.44
CA GLU A 165 -1.79 11.62 10.53
C GLU A 165 -2.13 11.01 11.90
N SER A 166 -3.25 10.28 11.99
CA SER A 166 -3.67 9.56 13.20
C SER A 166 -2.68 8.45 13.57
N ALA A 167 -2.02 7.84 12.57
CA ALA A 167 -0.96 6.85 12.77
C ALA A 167 0.35 7.49 13.31
N GLY A 168 0.49 8.82 13.33
CA GLY A 168 1.59 9.54 13.96
C GLY A 168 2.43 10.43 13.04
N ALA A 169 2.11 10.52 11.76
CA ALA A 169 2.77 11.44 10.85
C ALA A 169 2.60 12.92 11.28
N ARG A 170 3.64 13.74 11.09
CA ARG A 170 3.59 15.19 11.36
C ARG A 170 3.18 16.01 10.15
N GLN A 171 3.39 15.45 8.96
CA GLN A 171 3.03 16.03 7.68
C GLN A 171 2.78 14.90 6.70
N VAL A 172 1.71 15.01 5.94
CA VAL A 172 1.35 14.05 4.89
C VAL A 172 1.22 14.82 3.58
N ARG A 173 1.80 14.28 2.52
CA ARG A 173 1.60 14.69 1.13
C ARG A 173 1.21 13.50 0.30
N LEU A 174 0.52 13.74 -0.80
CA LEU A 174 0.05 12.70 -1.70
C LEU A 174 0.74 12.82 -3.06
N ILE A 175 0.94 11.67 -3.70
CA ILE A 175 1.39 11.54 -5.09
C ILE A 175 0.56 10.46 -5.76
N GLU A 176 0.18 10.67 -7.01
CA GLU A 176 -0.54 9.66 -7.79
C GLU A 176 0.33 8.42 -8.04
N GLU A 177 -0.24 7.23 -7.83
CA GLU A 177 0.45 5.93 -8.01
C GLU A 177 1.12 5.80 -9.38
N PRO A 178 0.43 6.05 -10.53
CA PRO A 178 1.08 5.87 -11.81
C PRO A 178 2.23 6.85 -12.05
N ARG A 179 2.17 8.05 -11.46
CA ARG A 179 3.29 8.99 -11.52
C ARG A 179 4.48 8.48 -10.69
N ALA A 180 4.22 7.98 -9.49
CA ALA A 180 5.25 7.36 -8.67
C ALA A 180 5.83 6.13 -9.39
N ALA A 181 4.98 5.27 -9.99
CA ALA A 181 5.39 4.11 -10.75
C ALA A 181 6.34 4.48 -11.90
N ALA A 182 6.00 5.50 -12.69
CA ALA A 182 6.82 5.99 -13.79
C ALA A 182 8.20 6.49 -13.32
N ILE A 183 8.23 7.29 -12.25
CA ILE A 183 9.49 7.77 -11.64
C ILE A 183 10.32 6.59 -11.13
N GLY A 184 9.71 5.62 -10.45
CA GLY A 184 10.39 4.45 -9.91
C GLY A 184 10.87 3.47 -10.97
N ALA A 185 10.19 3.41 -12.12
CA ALA A 185 10.62 2.67 -13.29
C ALA A 185 11.74 3.38 -14.10
N GLY A 186 12.10 4.62 -13.72
CA GLY A 186 13.14 5.39 -14.39
C GLY A 186 12.72 6.03 -15.71
N LEU A 187 11.41 6.21 -15.93
CA LEU A 187 10.90 6.89 -17.12
C LEU A 187 11.29 8.38 -17.12
N ARG A 188 11.45 8.95 -18.33
CA ARG A 188 11.86 10.35 -18.53
C ARG A 188 10.70 11.32 -18.40
N VAL A 189 10.02 11.27 -17.26
CA VAL A 189 8.76 12.03 -17.01
C VAL A 189 8.92 13.55 -17.13
N ALA A 190 10.13 14.09 -16.98
CA ALA A 190 10.41 15.53 -17.07
C ALA A 190 10.59 16.05 -18.49
N GLU A 191 10.83 15.19 -19.46
CA GLU A 191 11.06 15.56 -20.85
C GLU A 191 9.74 15.89 -21.58
N ALA A 192 9.83 16.64 -22.68
CA ALA A 192 8.71 16.94 -23.58
C ALA A 192 8.48 15.76 -24.54
N SER A 193 8.30 14.56 -23.97
CA SER A 193 8.05 13.31 -24.69
C SER A 193 7.03 12.47 -23.93
N GLY A 194 6.23 11.68 -24.66
CA GLY A 194 5.21 10.80 -24.09
C GLY A 194 5.84 9.58 -23.42
N SER A 195 5.55 9.36 -22.13
CA SER A 195 5.87 8.12 -21.41
C SER A 195 4.56 7.47 -20.94
N MET A 196 4.36 6.19 -21.26
CA MET A 196 3.19 5.45 -20.79
C MET A 196 3.56 4.39 -19.78
N VAL A 197 2.88 4.42 -18.65
CA VAL A 197 3.00 3.42 -17.58
C VAL A 197 1.67 2.74 -17.34
N VAL A 198 1.71 1.43 -17.10
CA VAL A 198 0.58 0.60 -16.68
C VAL A 198 0.98 -0.11 -15.41
N ASP A 199 0.43 0.30 -14.30
CA ASP A 199 0.67 -0.26 -12.98
C ASP A 199 -0.42 -1.25 -12.61
N ILE A 200 -0.12 -2.54 -12.63
CA ILE A 200 -1.09 -3.61 -12.34
C ILE A 200 -0.91 -4.03 -10.88
N GLY A 201 -1.72 -3.44 -10.02
CA GLY A 201 -1.72 -3.68 -8.58
C GLY A 201 -2.49 -4.93 -8.14
N GLY A 202 -2.79 -5.00 -6.85
CA GLY A 202 -3.64 -6.05 -6.29
C GLY A 202 -5.12 -5.82 -6.56
N GLY A 203 -5.61 -4.60 -6.36
CA GLY A 203 -7.04 -4.24 -6.52
C GLY A 203 -7.35 -3.49 -7.80
N THR A 204 -6.41 -2.71 -8.31
CA THR A 204 -6.58 -1.80 -9.46
C THR A 204 -5.47 -1.98 -10.48
N THR A 205 -5.73 -1.52 -11.70
CA THR A 205 -4.72 -1.23 -12.72
C THR A 205 -4.81 0.26 -13.04
N GLU A 206 -3.71 0.96 -12.79
CA GLU A 206 -3.55 2.38 -13.06
C GLU A 206 -2.82 2.58 -14.38
N ILE A 207 -3.33 3.44 -15.24
CA ILE A 207 -2.76 3.73 -16.54
C ILE A 207 -2.53 5.23 -16.63
N ALA A 208 -1.33 5.66 -17.02
CA ALA A 208 -1.07 7.07 -17.26
C ALA A 208 -0.14 7.31 -18.43
N VAL A 209 -0.40 8.41 -19.11
CA VAL A 209 0.49 9.04 -20.09
C VAL A 209 1.02 10.32 -19.46
N ILE A 210 2.34 10.44 -19.38
CA ILE A 210 3.04 11.50 -18.65
C ILE A 210 4.00 12.20 -19.61
N SER A 211 4.02 13.55 -19.53
CA SER A 211 4.96 14.41 -20.23
C SER A 211 5.19 15.68 -19.42
N LEU A 212 6.40 16.24 -19.43
CA LEU A 212 6.77 17.49 -18.73
C LEU A 212 6.39 17.49 -17.22
N ASN A 213 6.56 16.36 -16.55
CA ASN A 213 6.13 16.11 -15.18
C ASN A 213 4.61 16.19 -14.95
N GLY A 214 3.79 16.34 -16.01
CA GLY A 214 2.34 16.37 -15.95
C GLY A 214 1.71 15.06 -16.40
N VAL A 215 0.60 14.68 -15.77
CA VAL A 215 -0.25 13.59 -16.27
C VAL A 215 -1.15 14.18 -17.37
N VAL A 216 -0.98 13.69 -18.59
CA VAL A 216 -1.75 14.12 -19.75
C VAL A 216 -3.05 13.34 -19.87
N TYR A 217 -2.98 12.05 -19.58
CA TYR A 217 -4.12 11.15 -19.47
C TYR A 217 -3.90 10.18 -18.32
N SER A 218 -4.95 9.87 -17.57
CA SER A 218 -4.94 8.79 -16.60
C SER A 218 -6.28 8.10 -16.52
N ASP A 219 -6.24 6.80 -16.25
CA ASP A 219 -7.40 5.96 -15.99
C ASP A 219 -7.08 4.92 -14.93
N SER A 220 -8.12 4.47 -14.23
CA SER A 220 -8.03 3.45 -13.19
C SER A 220 -9.15 2.45 -13.35
N VAL A 221 -8.80 1.18 -13.55
CA VAL A 221 -9.76 0.10 -13.63
C VAL A 221 -9.64 -0.82 -12.42
N ARG A 222 -10.78 -1.26 -11.86
CA ARG A 222 -10.84 -2.15 -10.69
C ARG A 222 -10.58 -3.60 -11.10
N VAL A 223 -9.48 -3.81 -11.77
CA VAL A 223 -8.96 -5.12 -12.19
C VAL A 223 -7.50 -5.19 -11.77
N GLY A 224 -7.13 -6.23 -11.04
CA GLY A 224 -5.79 -6.49 -10.57
C GLY A 224 -5.66 -7.93 -10.08
N GLY A 225 -4.65 -8.20 -9.27
CA GLY A 225 -4.34 -9.53 -8.77
C GLY A 225 -5.49 -10.21 -8.04
N ASP A 226 -6.31 -9.48 -7.30
CA ASP A 226 -7.47 -10.01 -6.57
C ASP A 226 -8.57 -10.48 -7.53
N ARG A 227 -8.79 -9.75 -8.65
CA ARG A 227 -9.73 -10.19 -9.70
C ARG A 227 -9.26 -11.46 -10.42
N PHE A 228 -7.95 -11.62 -10.59
CA PHE A 228 -7.39 -12.86 -11.12
C PHE A 228 -7.64 -14.03 -10.17
N ASP A 229 -7.47 -13.84 -8.87
CA ASP A 229 -7.76 -14.86 -7.87
C ASP A 229 -9.26 -15.23 -7.84
N GLU A 230 -10.16 -14.25 -7.85
CA GLU A 230 -11.61 -14.44 -7.92
C GLU A 230 -12.02 -15.21 -9.19
N ALA A 231 -11.41 -14.91 -10.33
CA ALA A 231 -11.65 -15.60 -11.60
C ALA A 231 -11.23 -17.07 -11.54
N ILE A 232 -10.08 -17.37 -10.94
CA ILE A 232 -9.59 -18.74 -10.72
C ILE A 232 -10.54 -19.50 -9.77
N VAL A 233 -10.95 -18.90 -8.64
CA VAL A 233 -11.93 -19.51 -7.72
C VAL A 233 -13.23 -19.85 -8.45
N SER A 234 -13.73 -18.93 -9.28
CA SER A 234 -14.96 -19.08 -10.05
C SER A 234 -14.85 -20.17 -11.10
N TYR A 235 -13.71 -20.26 -11.80
CA TYR A 235 -13.41 -21.29 -12.79
C TYR A 235 -13.40 -22.68 -12.14
N VAL A 236 -12.64 -22.85 -11.06
CA VAL A 236 -12.56 -24.11 -10.32
C VAL A 236 -13.92 -24.55 -9.80
N ARG A 237 -14.71 -23.61 -9.29
CA ARG A 237 -16.07 -23.91 -8.84
C ARG A 237 -16.97 -24.42 -9.96
N ARG A 238 -16.92 -23.80 -11.15
CA ARG A 238 -17.78 -24.17 -12.29
C ARG A 238 -17.35 -25.50 -12.93
N ASN A 239 -16.03 -25.66 -13.18
CA ASN A 239 -15.54 -26.76 -13.98
C ASN A 239 -15.21 -28.02 -13.16
N TYR A 240 -14.82 -27.85 -11.88
CA TYR A 240 -14.42 -28.95 -11.00
C TYR A 240 -15.43 -29.24 -9.90
N GLY A 241 -16.49 -28.43 -9.76
CA GLY A 241 -17.46 -28.56 -8.65
C GLY A 241 -16.79 -28.48 -7.28
N THR A 242 -15.70 -27.74 -7.16
CA THR A 242 -14.85 -27.69 -5.98
C THR A 242 -14.66 -26.24 -5.52
N ILE A 243 -14.74 -26.00 -4.21
CA ILE A 243 -14.43 -24.70 -3.62
C ILE A 243 -12.97 -24.70 -3.16
N ILE A 244 -12.22 -23.69 -3.58
CA ILE A 244 -10.89 -23.35 -3.09
C ILE A 244 -10.94 -22.00 -2.37
N GLY A 245 -9.99 -21.77 -1.45
CA GLY A 245 -9.83 -20.46 -0.79
C GLY A 245 -8.91 -19.53 -1.56
N ASP A 246 -8.97 -18.22 -1.21
CA ASP A 246 -8.17 -17.16 -1.86
C ASP A 246 -6.67 -17.46 -1.86
N ALA A 247 -6.12 -17.96 -0.75
CA ALA A 247 -4.70 -18.33 -0.67
C ALA A 247 -4.31 -19.46 -1.65
N THR A 248 -5.25 -20.35 -1.99
CA THR A 248 -5.02 -21.40 -2.98
C THR A 248 -5.08 -20.82 -4.39
N ALA A 249 -6.02 -19.91 -4.66
CA ALA A 249 -6.12 -19.22 -5.95
C ALA A 249 -4.88 -18.35 -6.21
N GLU A 250 -4.43 -17.58 -5.21
CA GLU A 250 -3.19 -16.80 -5.29
C GLU A 250 -1.99 -17.71 -5.61
N ARG A 251 -1.88 -18.87 -4.95
CA ARG A 251 -0.82 -19.85 -5.25
C ARG A 251 -0.90 -20.36 -6.69
N ILE A 252 -2.08 -20.72 -7.18
CA ILE A 252 -2.29 -21.16 -8.57
C ILE A 252 -1.84 -20.08 -9.54
N LYS A 253 -2.27 -18.82 -9.33
CA LYS A 253 -1.88 -17.66 -10.12
C LYS A 253 -0.35 -17.50 -10.18
N HIS A 254 0.33 -17.60 -9.05
CA HIS A 254 1.79 -17.42 -8.97
C HIS A 254 2.56 -18.56 -9.63
N GLU A 255 2.12 -19.83 -9.45
CA GLU A 255 2.88 -20.99 -9.92
C GLU A 255 2.64 -21.29 -11.42
N ILE A 256 1.37 -21.21 -11.86
CA ILE A 256 1.00 -21.63 -13.22
C ILE A 256 0.22 -20.57 -14.01
N GLY A 257 -0.07 -19.39 -13.43
CA GLY A 257 -0.79 -18.31 -14.11
C GLY A 257 -0.07 -17.87 -15.38
N CYS A 258 -0.82 -17.61 -16.44
CA CYS A 258 -0.31 -17.00 -17.66
C CYS A 258 -1.41 -16.17 -18.34
N ALA A 259 -0.98 -15.17 -19.09
CA ALA A 259 -1.85 -14.25 -19.82
C ALA A 259 -1.83 -14.46 -21.33
N TYR A 260 -0.95 -15.31 -21.84
CA TYR A 260 -0.71 -15.44 -23.28
C TYR A 260 -0.73 -16.89 -23.75
N VAL A 261 -1.38 -17.12 -24.89
CA VAL A 261 -1.44 -18.42 -25.57
C VAL A 261 -0.05 -18.77 -26.12
N GLY A 262 0.43 -20.00 -25.87
CA GLY A 262 1.76 -20.41 -26.30
C GLY A 262 2.83 -20.34 -25.21
N SER A 263 2.48 -19.83 -24.02
CA SER A 263 3.31 -19.97 -22.83
C SER A 263 3.50 -21.46 -22.49
N GLU A 264 4.66 -21.78 -21.91
CA GLU A 264 4.96 -23.15 -21.44
C GLU A 264 3.82 -23.71 -20.59
N SER A 265 3.33 -24.89 -20.93
CA SER A 265 2.30 -25.56 -20.14
C SER A 265 2.87 -26.01 -18.79
N ARG A 266 2.18 -25.68 -17.71
CA ARG A 266 2.50 -26.07 -16.34
C ARG A 266 1.27 -26.61 -15.66
N ASP A 267 1.47 -27.60 -14.80
CA ASP A 267 0.41 -28.25 -14.04
C ASP A 267 0.63 -28.01 -12.54
N ILE A 268 -0.47 -28.01 -11.77
CA ILE A 268 -0.45 -27.89 -10.33
C ILE A 268 -1.50 -28.80 -9.69
N ASP A 269 -1.13 -29.48 -8.62
CA ASP A 269 -2.09 -30.23 -7.82
C ASP A 269 -2.77 -29.32 -6.82
N VAL A 270 -4.09 -29.31 -6.88
CA VAL A 270 -4.98 -28.47 -6.08
C VAL A 270 -5.85 -29.31 -5.17
N ARG A 271 -6.04 -28.84 -3.93
CA ARG A 271 -7.00 -29.43 -2.99
C ARG A 271 -8.08 -28.42 -2.64
N GLY A 272 -9.31 -28.87 -2.68
CA GLY A 272 -10.45 -28.07 -2.28
C GLY A 272 -11.57 -28.93 -1.67
N ARG A 273 -12.72 -28.33 -1.40
CA ARG A 273 -13.90 -29.02 -0.88
C ARG A 273 -14.88 -29.26 -2.02
N ASN A 274 -15.21 -30.53 -2.28
CA ASN A 274 -16.26 -30.92 -3.23
C ASN A 274 -17.60 -30.32 -2.80
N LEU A 275 -18.30 -29.65 -3.72
CA LEU A 275 -19.57 -28.99 -3.47
C LEU A 275 -20.71 -29.97 -3.19
N ALA A 276 -20.74 -31.11 -3.90
CA ALA A 276 -21.81 -32.07 -3.79
C ALA A 276 -21.71 -32.93 -2.52
N GLU A 277 -20.50 -33.35 -2.17
CA GLU A 277 -20.25 -34.33 -1.10
C GLU A 277 -19.76 -33.67 0.20
N GLY A 278 -19.27 -32.40 0.12
CA GLY A 278 -18.72 -31.67 1.26
C GLY A 278 -17.33 -32.14 1.74
N VAL A 279 -16.76 -33.18 1.09
CA VAL A 279 -15.46 -33.77 1.47
C VAL A 279 -14.30 -33.14 0.72
N PRO A 280 -13.05 -33.25 1.22
CA PRO A 280 -11.87 -32.84 0.49
C PRO A 280 -11.71 -33.62 -0.83
N ARG A 281 -11.36 -32.89 -1.91
CA ARG A 281 -11.08 -33.44 -3.23
C ARG A 281 -9.76 -32.86 -3.76
N SER A 282 -8.93 -33.69 -4.40
CA SER A 282 -7.75 -33.28 -5.13
C SER A 282 -8.00 -33.39 -6.63
N PHE A 283 -7.42 -32.49 -7.40
CA PHE A 283 -7.44 -32.47 -8.87
C PHE A 283 -6.20 -31.74 -9.39
N THR A 284 -5.84 -31.97 -10.63
CA THR A 284 -4.75 -31.26 -11.31
C THR A 284 -5.35 -30.19 -12.20
N LEU A 285 -4.78 -28.98 -12.16
CA LEU A 285 -5.16 -27.82 -12.98
C LEU A 285 -3.96 -27.45 -13.83
N ASN A 286 -4.17 -27.09 -15.09
CA ASN A 286 -3.10 -26.66 -16.00
C ASN A 286 -3.16 -25.16 -16.32
N SER A 287 -2.05 -24.61 -16.84
CA SER A 287 -1.95 -23.18 -17.15
C SER A 287 -2.89 -22.71 -18.26
N GLY A 288 -3.30 -23.59 -19.19
CA GLY A 288 -4.30 -23.27 -20.22
C GLY A 288 -5.69 -23.01 -19.63
N GLU A 289 -6.07 -23.80 -18.61
CA GLU A 289 -7.32 -23.60 -17.87
C GLU A 289 -7.29 -22.31 -17.03
N VAL A 290 -6.12 -21.97 -16.47
CA VAL A 290 -5.95 -20.69 -15.76
C VAL A 290 -6.04 -19.53 -16.75
N LEU A 291 -5.43 -19.63 -17.93
CA LEU A 291 -5.57 -18.62 -18.98
C LEU A 291 -7.04 -18.40 -19.37
N GLU A 292 -7.81 -19.49 -19.54
CA GLU A 292 -9.25 -19.42 -19.81
C GLU A 292 -9.99 -18.67 -18.69
N ALA A 293 -9.66 -18.97 -17.44
CA ALA A 293 -10.22 -18.27 -16.30
C ALA A 293 -9.94 -16.76 -16.29
N LEU A 294 -8.74 -16.37 -16.74
CA LEU A 294 -8.25 -14.98 -16.71
C LEU A 294 -8.68 -14.13 -17.92
N GLN A 295 -9.33 -14.69 -18.94
CA GLN A 295 -9.69 -13.96 -20.18
C GLN A 295 -10.49 -12.69 -19.92
N GLU A 296 -11.51 -12.76 -19.04
CA GLU A 296 -12.37 -11.61 -18.75
C GLU A 296 -11.60 -10.45 -18.08
N PRO A 297 -10.89 -10.66 -16.95
CA PRO A 297 -10.14 -9.59 -16.32
C PRO A 297 -8.98 -9.07 -17.21
N LEU A 298 -8.31 -9.92 -17.98
CA LEU A 298 -7.26 -9.49 -18.91
C LEU A 298 -7.82 -8.61 -20.03
N ALA A 299 -8.97 -8.96 -20.60
CA ALA A 299 -9.65 -8.13 -21.61
C ALA A 299 -9.99 -6.73 -21.07
N GLY A 300 -10.34 -6.61 -19.79
CA GLY A 300 -10.57 -5.32 -19.14
C GLY A 300 -9.32 -4.44 -19.11
N ILE A 301 -8.16 -5.01 -18.80
CA ILE A 301 -6.87 -4.29 -18.82
C ILE A 301 -6.51 -3.87 -20.25
N VAL A 302 -6.59 -4.80 -21.20
CA VAL A 302 -6.32 -4.53 -22.62
C VAL A 302 -7.16 -3.36 -23.14
N GLN A 303 -8.46 -3.38 -22.85
CA GLN A 303 -9.38 -2.31 -23.29
C GLN A 303 -9.00 -0.96 -22.68
N ALA A 304 -8.65 -0.92 -21.42
CA ALA A 304 -8.24 0.31 -20.74
C ALA A 304 -6.95 0.88 -21.35
N VAL A 305 -5.97 0.02 -21.66
CA VAL A 305 -4.72 0.43 -22.32
C VAL A 305 -4.99 0.98 -23.72
N LYS A 306 -5.85 0.34 -24.53
CA LYS A 306 -6.26 0.82 -25.85
C LYS A 306 -6.96 2.19 -25.75
N THR A 307 -7.87 2.34 -24.79
CA THR A 307 -8.56 3.61 -24.56
C THR A 307 -7.58 4.73 -24.20
N ALA A 308 -6.58 4.45 -23.38
CA ALA A 308 -5.56 5.42 -23.02
C ALA A 308 -4.73 5.89 -24.24
N LEU A 309 -4.39 4.97 -25.14
CA LEU A 309 -3.69 5.29 -26.38
C LEU A 309 -4.58 6.14 -27.31
N GLU A 310 -5.85 5.80 -27.46
CA GLU A 310 -6.83 6.53 -28.28
C GLU A 310 -7.07 7.96 -27.77
N GLN A 311 -7.05 8.17 -26.45
CA GLN A 311 -7.27 9.47 -25.82
C GLN A 311 -5.99 10.32 -25.71
N SER A 312 -4.84 9.74 -26.03
CA SER A 312 -3.56 10.44 -26.00
C SER A 312 -3.42 11.41 -27.20
N PRO A 313 -2.81 12.59 -27.00
CA PRO A 313 -2.42 13.47 -28.11
C PRO A 313 -1.54 12.72 -29.13
N PRO A 314 -1.72 12.98 -30.45
CA PRO A 314 -1.00 12.24 -31.49
C PRO A 314 0.52 12.25 -31.37
N GLU A 315 1.09 13.38 -30.95
CA GLU A 315 2.54 13.52 -30.75
C GLU A 315 3.05 12.61 -29.63
N LEU A 316 2.30 12.54 -28.50
CA LEU A 316 2.67 11.66 -27.39
C LEU A 316 2.41 10.19 -27.72
N ALA A 317 1.38 9.88 -28.52
CA ALA A 317 1.14 8.53 -29.00
C ALA A 317 2.28 8.04 -29.92
N SER A 318 2.84 8.95 -30.73
CA SER A 318 4.04 8.66 -31.55
C SER A 318 5.26 8.38 -30.68
N ASP A 319 5.49 9.17 -29.64
CA ASP A 319 6.59 8.92 -28.70
C ASP A 319 6.44 7.57 -27.99
N ILE A 320 5.21 7.21 -27.59
CA ILE A 320 4.91 5.92 -26.95
C ILE A 320 5.13 4.76 -27.95
N ALA A 321 4.82 4.96 -29.24
CA ALA A 321 5.08 3.95 -30.24
C ALA A 321 6.59 3.64 -30.42
N GLU A 322 7.45 4.62 -30.17
CA GLU A 322 8.91 4.43 -30.19
C GLU A 322 9.46 3.92 -28.87
N SER A 323 9.00 4.48 -27.74
CA SER A 323 9.54 4.16 -26.39
C SER A 323 8.92 2.91 -25.75
N GLY A 324 7.68 2.56 -26.18
CA GLY A 324 6.93 1.45 -25.65
C GLY A 324 6.11 1.80 -24.37
N ILE A 325 5.39 0.79 -23.91
CA ILE A 325 4.58 0.82 -22.67
C ILE A 325 5.38 0.13 -21.57
N VAL A 326 5.46 0.75 -20.38
CA VAL A 326 6.16 0.17 -19.24
C VAL A 326 5.16 -0.39 -18.25
N LEU A 327 5.32 -1.68 -17.92
CA LEU A 327 4.49 -2.38 -16.94
C LEU A 327 5.16 -2.35 -15.56
N THR A 328 4.37 -1.99 -14.55
CA THR A 328 4.75 -1.98 -13.14
C THR A 328 3.72 -2.72 -12.29
N GLY A 329 3.96 -2.83 -10.99
CA GLY A 329 3.09 -3.53 -10.06
C GLY A 329 3.24 -5.05 -10.06
N GLY A 330 2.62 -5.70 -9.09
CA GLY A 330 2.73 -7.15 -8.91
C GLY A 330 2.08 -7.96 -10.04
N GLY A 331 1.04 -7.42 -10.69
CA GLY A 331 0.36 -8.05 -11.81
C GLY A 331 1.20 -8.10 -13.09
N ALA A 332 2.20 -7.21 -13.23
CA ALA A 332 3.16 -7.25 -14.33
C ALA A 332 4.02 -8.52 -14.34
N LEU A 333 4.07 -9.25 -13.21
CA LEU A 333 4.77 -10.54 -13.09
C LEU A 333 3.96 -11.73 -13.62
N LEU A 334 2.69 -11.53 -14.01
CA LEU A 334 1.91 -12.59 -14.65
C LEU A 334 2.55 -12.93 -16.00
N ARG A 335 2.90 -14.21 -16.20
CA ARG A 335 3.62 -14.67 -17.38
C ARG A 335 2.88 -14.29 -18.67
N GLY A 336 3.58 -13.67 -19.61
CA GLY A 336 3.06 -13.32 -20.92
C GLY A 336 2.09 -12.14 -20.95
N ILE A 337 1.96 -11.37 -19.86
CA ILE A 337 1.13 -10.15 -19.85
C ILE A 337 1.71 -9.07 -20.78
N ASP A 338 3.03 -8.99 -20.87
CA ASP A 338 3.75 -8.13 -21.80
C ASP A 338 3.50 -8.54 -23.26
N GLN A 339 3.51 -9.83 -23.55
CA GLN A 339 3.23 -10.38 -24.87
C GLN A 339 1.77 -10.12 -25.28
N LEU A 340 0.81 -10.38 -24.37
CA LEU A 340 -0.60 -10.06 -24.61
C LEU A 340 -0.81 -8.60 -24.96
N LEU A 341 -0.29 -7.68 -24.16
CA LEU A 341 -0.46 -6.26 -24.38
C LEU A 341 0.27 -5.79 -25.63
N SER A 342 1.45 -6.34 -25.95
CA SER A 342 2.18 -6.04 -27.18
C SER A 342 1.43 -6.49 -28.42
N GLU A 343 0.84 -7.69 -28.42
CA GLU A 343 0.04 -8.19 -29.55
C GLU A 343 -1.23 -7.35 -29.76
N GLU A 344 -1.92 -7.04 -28.66
CA GLU A 344 -3.19 -6.33 -28.68
C GLU A 344 -3.08 -4.83 -29.02
N THR A 345 -1.92 -4.22 -28.73
CA THR A 345 -1.67 -2.79 -29.02
C THR A 345 -0.81 -2.54 -30.25
N GLY A 346 -0.05 -3.56 -30.68
CA GLY A 346 0.98 -3.42 -31.72
C GLY A 346 2.20 -2.62 -31.28
N LEU A 347 2.38 -2.36 -29.98
CA LEU A 347 3.45 -1.55 -29.42
C LEU A 347 4.44 -2.40 -28.61
N PRO A 348 5.70 -1.96 -28.48
CA PRO A 348 6.62 -2.60 -27.54
C PRO A 348 6.10 -2.49 -26.10
N VAL A 349 6.15 -3.57 -25.33
CA VAL A 349 5.75 -3.59 -23.92
C VAL A 349 6.91 -4.17 -23.09
N ILE A 350 7.30 -3.46 -22.05
CA ILE A 350 8.46 -3.77 -21.22
C ILE A 350 8.04 -3.86 -19.77
N VAL A 351 8.36 -4.97 -19.11
CA VAL A 351 8.20 -5.08 -17.66
C VAL A 351 9.37 -4.37 -16.99
N ALA A 352 9.07 -3.44 -16.07
CA ALA A 352 10.09 -2.70 -15.35
C ALA A 352 10.95 -3.62 -14.46
N ASP A 353 12.17 -3.19 -14.17
CA ASP A 353 13.02 -3.86 -13.19
C ASP A 353 12.39 -3.77 -11.80
N ASP A 354 12.19 -4.93 -11.15
CA ASP A 354 11.50 -5.07 -9.87
C ASP A 354 10.16 -4.31 -9.82
N PRO A 355 9.20 -4.73 -10.69
CA PRO A 355 7.96 -3.97 -10.94
C PRO A 355 7.12 -3.77 -9.69
N LEU A 356 7.20 -4.70 -8.74
CA LEU A 356 6.46 -4.67 -7.47
C LEU A 356 6.86 -3.48 -6.58
N THR A 357 8.05 -2.93 -6.77
CA THR A 357 8.59 -1.86 -5.93
C THR A 357 8.63 -0.50 -6.60
N CYS A 358 8.23 -0.40 -7.87
CA CYS A 358 8.32 0.85 -8.64
C CYS A 358 7.59 2.01 -7.97
N VAL A 359 6.34 1.82 -7.52
CA VAL A 359 5.56 2.86 -6.83
C VAL A 359 6.28 3.35 -5.57
N ALA A 360 6.72 2.43 -4.70
CA ALA A 360 7.42 2.77 -3.47
C ALA A 360 8.77 3.47 -3.72
N ARG A 361 9.55 3.01 -4.73
CA ARG A 361 10.82 3.65 -5.13
C ARG A 361 10.59 5.05 -5.67
N GLY A 362 9.60 5.22 -6.54
CA GLY A 362 9.27 6.51 -7.12
C GLY A 362 8.78 7.51 -6.08
N GLY A 363 7.94 7.08 -5.14
CA GLY A 363 7.58 7.87 -3.98
C GLY A 363 8.80 8.26 -3.14
N GLY A 364 9.75 7.32 -2.97
CA GLY A 364 11.03 7.58 -2.31
C GLY A 364 11.87 8.67 -2.99
N ILE A 365 11.96 8.65 -4.32
CA ILE A 365 12.62 9.69 -5.11
C ILE A 365 11.87 11.02 -4.98
N ALA A 366 10.54 11.00 -5.11
CA ALA A 366 9.69 12.18 -5.02
C ALA A 366 9.72 12.86 -3.63
N MET A 367 10.06 12.13 -2.56
CA MET A 367 10.27 12.74 -1.23
C MET A 367 11.34 13.83 -1.23
N SER A 368 12.34 13.73 -2.09
CA SER A 368 13.36 14.78 -2.20
C SER A 368 12.78 16.13 -2.65
N TRP A 369 11.61 16.09 -3.25
CA TRP A 369 10.89 17.27 -3.77
C TRP A 369 9.91 17.88 -2.76
N MET A 370 9.65 17.22 -1.62
CA MET A 370 8.72 17.73 -0.59
C MET A 370 9.12 19.10 -0.04
N ASP A 371 10.40 19.43 -0.07
CA ASP A 371 10.92 20.72 0.42
C ASP A 371 10.81 21.82 -0.65
N ASN A 372 10.55 21.47 -1.90
CA ASN A 372 10.45 22.40 -3.01
C ASN A 372 8.99 22.77 -3.31
N LYS A 373 8.58 23.96 -2.85
CA LYS A 373 7.21 24.46 -3.05
C LYS A 373 6.80 24.75 -4.50
N ASN A 374 7.77 24.78 -5.41
CA ASN A 374 7.51 25.06 -6.83
C ASN A 374 7.18 23.79 -7.63
N ILE A 375 7.16 22.63 -7.00
CA ILE A 375 6.83 21.36 -7.65
C ILE A 375 5.33 21.11 -7.45
N GLY A 376 4.51 21.56 -8.40
CA GLY A 376 3.06 21.61 -8.33
C GLY A 376 2.31 20.26 -8.45
N PHE A 377 3.03 19.13 -8.34
CA PHE A 377 2.41 17.80 -8.44
C PHE A 377 2.38 16.99 -7.12
N LEU A 378 2.85 17.58 -6.02
CA LEU A 378 2.61 17.04 -4.69
C LEU A 378 1.42 17.77 -4.08
N GLU A 379 0.37 17.04 -3.77
CA GLU A 379 -0.83 17.59 -3.14
C GLU A 379 -0.63 17.70 -1.62
N ASP A 380 -1.03 18.86 -1.05
CA ASP A 380 -1.03 19.09 0.40
C ASP A 380 -2.22 18.44 1.09
#